data_ff5e39184cb05d5ad75c5cd99b09d89a
#
_entry.id   ff5e39184cb05d5ad75c5cd99b09d89a
#
_cell.length_a   1.000
_cell.length_b   1.000
_cell.length_c   1.000
_cell.angle_alpha   90.00
_cell.angle_beta   90.00
_cell.angle_gamma   90.00
#
_symmetry.space_group_name_H-M   'P 1'
#
loop_
_entity.id
_entity.type
_entity.pdbx_description
1 polymer ?
#
loop_
_entity_poly.entity_id
_entity_poly.type
_entity_poly.pdbx_seq_one_letter_code
_entity_poly.pdbx_strand_id
1 'polypeptide(L)'
;KTEFMNRMSHDIRTPINGILGMIQMIRKNYKDQEKIEECVDKMDLSVQHLSELVNDVLDMSKIESGYLELQNDTFDLNTLIDQVEVVVSAQVEAMEISYESHREKVNHTMLSGDTLQIRRIMLNLFSNAIKYNKHGGRIDTYVKELSFDGMCAAFEFRIADTGVGMSRE
;
A
#
# COMPACT_ATOMS: atom_id res chain seq x y z
N LYS A 1 -1.86 2.61 -23.27
CA LYS A 1 -0.67 1.70 -23.10
C LYS A 1 0.63 2.48 -23.16
N THR A 2 0.85 3.29 -24.20
CA THR A 2 2.08 4.09 -24.39
C THR A 2 2.27 5.14 -23.27
N GLU A 3 1.20 5.80 -22.84
CA GLU A 3 1.25 6.81 -21.78
C GLU A 3 1.62 6.19 -20.42
N PHE A 4 1.06 5.03 -20.10
CA PHE A 4 1.40 4.26 -18.90
C PHE A 4 2.89 3.89 -18.89
N MET A 5 3.42 3.34 -20.00
CA MET A 5 4.84 2.98 -20.12
C MET A 5 5.76 4.19 -19.97
N ASN A 6 5.35 5.36 -20.50
CA ASN A 6 6.13 6.59 -20.36
C ASN A 6 6.15 7.10 -18.91
N ARG A 7 5.01 7.07 -18.21
CA ARG A 7 4.93 7.42 -16.78
C ARG A 7 5.78 6.46 -15.94
N MET A 8 5.65 5.15 -16.15
CA MET A 8 6.44 4.13 -15.43
C MET A 8 7.94 4.31 -15.65
N SER A 9 8.36 4.61 -16.90
CA SER A 9 9.78 4.87 -17.20
C SER A 9 10.32 6.11 -16.47
N HIS A 10 9.48 7.14 -16.32
CA HIS A 10 9.83 8.35 -15.55
C HIS A 10 9.92 8.02 -14.05
N ASP A 11 8.93 7.30 -13.52
CA ASP A 11 8.83 6.98 -12.09
C ASP A 11 9.93 6.01 -11.63
N ILE A 12 10.37 5.11 -12.49
CA ILE A 12 11.54 4.25 -12.27
C ILE A 12 12.84 5.05 -12.30
N ARG A 13 12.97 6.01 -13.22
CA ARG A 13 14.20 6.81 -13.37
C ARG A 13 14.44 7.71 -12.16
N THR A 14 13.42 8.23 -11.53
CA THR A 14 13.52 9.14 -10.38
C THR A 14 14.27 8.52 -9.20
N PRO A 15 13.87 7.37 -8.64
CA PRO A 15 14.59 6.73 -7.54
C PRO A 15 16.01 6.27 -7.95
N ILE A 16 16.20 5.80 -9.20
CA ILE A 16 17.54 5.43 -9.70
C ILE A 16 18.48 6.64 -9.69
N ASN A 17 18.05 7.80 -10.19
CA ASN A 17 18.84 9.02 -10.16
C ASN A 17 19.10 9.49 -8.72
N GLY A 18 18.12 9.32 -7.81
CA GLY A 18 18.31 9.56 -6.38
C GLY A 18 19.44 8.73 -5.80
N ILE A 19 19.43 7.41 -6.01
CA ILE A 19 20.47 6.49 -5.55
C ILE A 19 21.85 6.89 -6.11
N LEU A 20 21.94 7.18 -7.41
CA LEU A 20 23.19 7.63 -8.04
C LEU A 20 23.71 8.94 -7.42
N GLY A 21 22.82 9.88 -7.11
CA GLY A 21 23.15 11.12 -6.41
C GLY A 21 23.71 10.88 -5.01
N MET A 22 23.07 9.99 -4.22
CA MET A 22 23.55 9.62 -2.87
C MET A 22 24.93 8.95 -2.92
N ILE A 23 25.18 8.05 -3.88
CA ILE A 23 26.50 7.44 -4.07
C ILE A 23 27.57 8.51 -4.35
N GLN A 24 27.25 9.52 -5.15
CA GLN A 24 28.20 10.61 -5.41
C GLN A 24 28.46 11.46 -4.16
N MET A 25 27.41 11.70 -3.33
CA MET A 25 27.54 12.41 -2.05
C MET A 25 28.42 11.64 -1.06
N ILE A 26 28.24 10.33 -0.93
CA ILE A 26 29.09 9.46 -0.09
C ILE A 26 30.55 9.54 -0.54
N ARG A 27 30.82 9.46 -1.85
CA ARG A 27 32.18 9.56 -2.39
C ARG A 27 32.88 10.90 -2.07
N LYS A 28 32.10 12.00 -2.03
CA LYS A 28 32.61 13.34 -1.70
C LYS A 28 32.81 13.52 -0.19
N ASN A 29 31.98 12.87 0.61
CA ASN A 29 31.93 13.06 2.07
C ASN A 29 32.36 11.78 2.83
N TYR A 30 33.28 10.98 2.28
CA TYR A 30 33.65 9.66 2.80
C TYR A 30 34.22 9.67 4.24
N LYS A 31 34.55 10.83 4.79
CA LYS A 31 35.01 11.02 6.17
C LYS A 31 33.92 11.49 7.14
N ASP A 32 32.72 11.80 6.64
CA ASP A 32 31.61 12.30 7.39
C ASP A 32 30.61 11.17 7.59
N GLN A 33 30.72 10.47 8.72
CA GLN A 33 29.91 9.28 9.03
C GLN A 33 28.43 9.59 9.06
N GLU A 34 28.03 10.74 9.62
CA GLU A 34 26.62 11.14 9.74
C GLU A 34 26.00 11.35 8.36
N LYS A 35 26.72 12.01 7.44
CA LYS A 35 26.23 12.17 6.05
C LYS A 35 26.19 10.87 5.27
N ILE A 36 27.09 9.93 5.56
CA ILE A 36 27.06 8.61 4.94
C ILE A 36 25.80 7.87 5.38
N GLU A 37 25.51 7.83 6.68
CA GLU A 37 24.32 7.18 7.24
C GLU A 37 23.03 7.80 6.66
N GLU A 38 22.91 9.13 6.63
CA GLU A 38 21.77 9.82 6.02
C GLU A 38 21.61 9.45 4.52
N CYS A 39 22.70 9.34 3.78
CA CYS A 39 22.63 8.94 2.38
C CYS A 39 22.20 7.47 2.21
N VAL A 40 22.68 6.57 3.08
CA VAL A 40 22.31 5.15 3.07
C VAL A 40 20.81 4.99 3.36
N ASP A 41 20.29 5.66 4.39
CA ASP A 41 18.85 5.62 4.72
C ASP A 41 17.98 6.11 3.54
N LYS A 42 18.38 7.19 2.89
CA LYS A 42 17.68 7.70 1.70
C LYS A 42 17.78 6.74 0.49
N MET A 43 18.91 6.02 0.33
CA MET A 43 19.04 4.99 -0.69
C MET A 43 18.10 3.82 -0.41
N ASP A 44 18.01 3.35 0.84
CA ASP A 44 17.12 2.27 1.22
C ASP A 44 15.65 2.60 0.90
N LEU A 45 15.20 3.80 1.24
CA LEU A 45 13.86 4.29 0.87
C LEU A 45 13.65 4.29 -0.65
N SER A 46 14.67 4.72 -1.41
CA SER A 46 14.61 4.76 -2.88
C SER A 46 14.56 3.37 -3.50
N VAL A 47 15.27 2.39 -2.93
CA VAL A 47 15.25 0.98 -3.35
C VAL A 47 13.90 0.34 -3.04
N GLN A 48 13.34 0.59 -1.86
CA GLN A 48 12.01 0.11 -1.49
C GLN A 48 10.95 0.62 -2.47
N HIS A 49 10.95 1.92 -2.74
CA HIS A 49 10.02 2.52 -3.71
C HIS A 49 10.20 1.94 -5.12
N LEU A 50 11.44 1.73 -5.57
CA LEU A 50 11.72 1.09 -6.87
C LEU A 50 11.19 -0.34 -6.93
N SER A 51 11.34 -1.10 -5.85
CA SER A 51 10.81 -2.47 -5.75
C SER A 51 9.28 -2.51 -5.84
N GLU A 52 8.58 -1.56 -5.20
CA GLU A 52 7.13 -1.41 -5.31
C GLU A 52 6.72 -1.13 -6.76
N LEU A 53 7.36 -0.17 -7.44
CA LEU A 53 7.06 0.15 -8.83
C LEU A 53 7.28 -1.04 -9.78
N VAL A 54 8.35 -1.81 -9.59
CA VAL A 54 8.60 -3.02 -10.39
C VAL A 54 7.51 -4.05 -10.18
N ASN A 55 7.08 -4.27 -8.94
CA ASN A 55 6.01 -5.20 -8.63
C ASN A 55 4.67 -4.74 -9.26
N ASP A 56 4.36 -3.44 -9.23
CA ASP A 56 3.15 -2.89 -9.85
C ASP A 56 3.13 -3.11 -11.37
N VAL A 57 4.29 -2.97 -12.04
CA VAL A 57 4.43 -3.27 -13.49
C VAL A 57 4.21 -4.75 -13.77
N LEU A 58 4.81 -5.62 -12.95
CA LEU A 58 4.66 -7.07 -13.10
C LEU A 58 3.21 -7.53 -12.91
N ASP A 59 2.52 -6.96 -11.92
CA ASP A 59 1.12 -7.28 -11.67
C ASP A 59 0.20 -6.76 -12.77
N MET A 60 0.43 -5.53 -13.23
CA MET A 60 -0.32 -5.01 -14.38
C MET A 60 -0.13 -5.90 -15.62
N SER A 61 1.10 -6.38 -15.85
CA SER A 61 1.39 -7.30 -16.94
C SER A 61 0.64 -8.64 -16.80
N LYS A 62 0.56 -9.19 -15.58
CA LYS A 62 -0.20 -10.43 -15.30
C LYS A 62 -1.70 -10.23 -15.51
N ILE A 63 -2.25 -9.09 -15.07
CA ILE A 63 -3.66 -8.74 -15.27
C ILE A 63 -3.97 -8.59 -16.77
N GLU A 64 -3.15 -7.82 -17.51
CA GLU A 64 -3.36 -7.61 -18.96
C GLU A 64 -3.26 -8.89 -19.78
N SER A 65 -2.39 -9.81 -19.38
CA SER A 65 -2.21 -11.10 -20.08
C SER A 65 -3.24 -12.17 -19.69
N GLY A 66 -4.07 -11.91 -18.68
CA GLY A 66 -5.03 -12.89 -18.17
C GLY A 66 -4.41 -14.06 -17.40
N TYR A 67 -3.12 -13.97 -17.08
CA TYR A 67 -2.38 -14.99 -16.33
C TYR A 67 -2.44 -14.83 -14.82
N LEU A 68 -3.36 -14.00 -14.30
CA LEU A 68 -3.58 -13.90 -12.87
C LEU A 68 -4.38 -15.11 -12.39
N GLU A 69 -3.71 -16.16 -11.95
CA GLU A 69 -4.34 -17.28 -11.26
C GLU A 69 -4.60 -16.87 -9.82
N LEU A 70 -5.89 -16.73 -9.46
CA LEU A 70 -6.28 -16.46 -8.08
C LEU A 70 -6.18 -17.75 -7.27
N GLN A 71 -5.55 -17.66 -6.11
CA GLN A 71 -5.55 -18.73 -5.12
C GLN A 71 -6.90 -18.73 -4.37
N ASN A 72 -7.34 -19.90 -3.97
CA ASN A 72 -8.63 -20.07 -3.29
C ASN A 72 -8.42 -20.74 -1.92
N ASP A 73 -7.90 -19.96 -0.96
CA ASP A 73 -7.64 -20.40 0.39
C ASP A 73 -8.83 -20.09 1.31
N THR A 74 -9.02 -20.91 2.34
CA THR A 74 -9.99 -20.62 3.39
C THR A 74 -9.35 -19.71 4.43
N PHE A 75 -10.01 -18.59 4.76
CA PHE A 75 -9.51 -17.62 5.73
C PHE A 75 -10.64 -17.00 6.55
N ASP A 76 -10.29 -16.47 7.73
CA ASP A 76 -11.19 -15.64 8.52
C ASP A 76 -10.97 -14.15 8.21
N LEU A 77 -12.03 -13.48 7.78
CA LEU A 77 -11.99 -12.06 7.37
C LEU A 77 -11.55 -11.14 8.51
N ASN A 78 -12.02 -11.38 9.75
CA ASN A 78 -11.62 -10.57 10.89
C ASN A 78 -10.12 -10.70 11.17
N THR A 79 -9.60 -11.93 11.13
CA THR A 79 -8.17 -12.19 11.30
C THR A 79 -7.34 -11.49 10.21
N LEU A 80 -7.81 -11.50 8.96
CA LEU A 80 -7.13 -10.80 7.87
C LEU A 80 -7.08 -9.29 8.10
N ILE A 81 -8.20 -8.68 8.52
CA ILE A 81 -8.29 -7.25 8.82
C ILE A 81 -7.35 -6.91 9.98
N ASP A 82 -7.40 -7.67 11.09
CA ASP A 82 -6.53 -7.45 12.26
C ASP A 82 -5.03 -7.47 11.87
N GLN A 83 -4.64 -8.41 11.01
CA GLN A 83 -3.27 -8.50 10.51
C GLN A 83 -2.86 -7.30 9.67
N VAL A 84 -3.76 -6.77 8.84
CA VAL A 84 -3.52 -5.54 8.06
C VAL A 84 -3.38 -4.34 8.99
N GLU A 85 -4.27 -4.21 9.99
CA GLU A 85 -4.24 -3.13 10.98
C GLU A 85 -2.93 -3.12 11.77
N VAL A 86 -2.42 -4.28 12.17
CA VAL A 86 -1.11 -4.40 12.83
C VAL A 86 0.03 -3.90 11.95
N VAL A 87 0.01 -4.23 10.64
CA VAL A 87 1.07 -3.80 9.72
C VAL A 87 1.11 -2.27 9.56
N VAL A 88 -0.05 -1.61 9.55
CA VAL A 88 -0.12 -0.16 9.33
C VAL A 88 -0.04 0.66 10.62
N SER A 89 -0.18 0.03 11.79
CA SER A 89 -0.24 0.71 13.10
C SER A 89 0.95 1.63 13.37
N ALA A 90 2.18 1.16 13.06
CA ALA A 90 3.40 1.95 13.27
C ALA A 90 3.43 3.22 12.40
N GLN A 91 2.92 3.16 11.17
CA GLN A 91 2.86 4.33 10.27
C GLN A 91 1.78 5.31 10.70
N VAL A 92 0.62 4.81 11.15
CA VAL A 92 -0.49 5.60 11.70
C VAL A 92 -0.01 6.35 12.94
N GLU A 93 0.69 5.67 13.86
CA GLU A 93 1.25 6.25 15.07
C GLU A 93 2.33 7.31 14.77
N ALA A 94 3.26 7.03 13.87
CA ALA A 94 4.31 7.97 13.47
C ALA A 94 3.78 9.27 12.86
N MET A 95 2.62 9.23 12.21
CA MET A 95 1.92 10.40 11.66
C MET A 95 0.93 11.04 12.63
N GLU A 96 0.83 10.53 13.87
CA GLU A 96 -0.16 10.94 14.89
C GLU A 96 -1.61 10.90 14.35
N ILE A 97 -1.90 9.97 13.42
CA ILE A 97 -3.22 9.82 12.82
C ILE A 97 -4.15 9.16 13.83
N SER A 98 -5.33 9.73 14.03
CA SER A 98 -6.42 9.07 14.78
C SER A 98 -7.03 7.98 13.88
N TYR A 99 -7.01 6.72 14.33
CA TYR A 99 -7.53 5.58 13.58
C TYR A 99 -8.71 4.92 14.31
N GLU A 100 -9.81 4.70 13.60
CA GLU A 100 -10.96 3.93 14.08
C GLU A 100 -11.38 2.87 13.05
N SER A 101 -11.67 1.66 13.54
CA SER A 101 -12.14 0.53 12.73
C SER A 101 -13.58 0.18 13.11
N HIS A 102 -14.46 0.13 12.11
CA HIS A 102 -15.87 -0.17 12.28
C HIS A 102 -16.24 -1.43 11.50
N ARG A 103 -16.80 -2.42 12.18
CA ARG A 103 -17.27 -3.68 11.56
C ARG A 103 -18.77 -3.80 11.78
N GLU A 104 -19.55 -3.69 10.69
CA GLU A 104 -21.00 -3.70 10.73
C GLU A 104 -21.56 -4.96 10.08
N LYS A 105 -22.39 -5.70 10.81
CA LYS A 105 -23.17 -6.85 10.30
C LYS A 105 -22.32 -7.89 9.54
N VAL A 106 -21.10 -8.16 10.02
CA VAL A 106 -20.22 -9.19 9.48
C VAL A 106 -20.61 -10.52 10.14
N ASN A 107 -21.48 -11.28 9.49
CA ASN A 107 -22.01 -12.56 10.00
C ASN A 107 -21.21 -13.76 9.46
N HIS A 108 -20.71 -13.65 8.23
CA HIS A 108 -19.96 -14.71 7.54
C HIS A 108 -18.49 -14.32 7.45
N THR A 109 -17.70 -14.74 8.45
CA THR A 109 -16.27 -14.38 8.51
C THR A 109 -15.37 -15.41 7.85
N MET A 110 -15.78 -16.69 7.85
CA MET A 110 -15.03 -17.77 7.20
C MET A 110 -15.32 -17.76 5.71
N LEU A 111 -14.34 -17.33 4.93
CA LEU A 111 -14.44 -17.10 3.49
C LEU A 111 -13.42 -17.96 2.73
N SER A 112 -13.68 -18.13 1.43
CA SER A 112 -12.74 -18.74 0.49
C SER A 112 -12.38 -17.72 -0.58
N GLY A 113 -11.09 -17.52 -0.83
CA GLY A 113 -10.59 -16.55 -1.78
C GLY A 113 -9.08 -16.34 -1.69
N ASP A 114 -8.55 -15.42 -2.49
CA ASP A 114 -7.13 -15.09 -2.50
C ASP A 114 -6.80 -14.09 -1.39
N THR A 115 -6.39 -14.62 -0.24
CA THR A 115 -6.04 -13.84 0.96
C THR A 115 -4.91 -12.85 0.68
N LEU A 116 -3.92 -13.24 -0.16
CA LEU A 116 -2.78 -12.42 -0.49
C LEU A 116 -3.20 -11.18 -1.30
N GLN A 117 -4.05 -11.38 -2.31
CA GLN A 117 -4.53 -10.27 -3.15
C GLN A 117 -5.48 -9.34 -2.37
N ILE A 118 -6.37 -9.89 -1.52
CA ILE A 118 -7.25 -9.08 -0.67
C ILE A 118 -6.41 -8.23 0.30
N ARG A 119 -5.42 -8.82 0.97
CA ARG A 119 -4.50 -8.10 1.85
C ARG A 119 -3.78 -6.98 1.12
N ARG A 120 -3.31 -7.24 -0.09
CA ARG A 120 -2.61 -6.27 -0.93
C ARG A 120 -3.49 -5.08 -1.30
N ILE A 121 -4.75 -5.32 -1.67
CA ILE A 121 -5.71 -4.25 -1.92
C ILE A 121 -5.90 -3.38 -0.68
N MET A 122 -6.11 -3.99 0.49
CA MET A 122 -6.27 -3.27 1.75
C MET A 122 -5.02 -2.43 2.07
N LEU A 123 -3.82 -3.01 2.00
CA LEU A 123 -2.57 -2.30 2.28
C LEU A 123 -2.35 -1.12 1.32
N ASN A 124 -2.67 -1.26 0.03
CA ASN A 124 -2.59 -0.17 -0.94
C ASN A 124 -3.54 0.99 -0.59
N LEU A 125 -4.76 0.69 -0.17
CA LEU A 125 -5.72 1.70 0.26
C LEU A 125 -5.25 2.41 1.55
N PHE A 126 -4.74 1.67 2.53
CA PHE A 126 -4.17 2.25 3.75
C PHE A 126 -2.94 3.11 3.47
N SER A 127 -2.01 2.61 2.65
CA SER A 127 -0.81 3.35 2.27
C SER A 127 -1.16 4.70 1.63
N ASN A 128 -2.17 4.74 0.75
CA ASN A 128 -2.66 5.98 0.18
C ASN A 128 -3.30 6.89 1.24
N ALA A 129 -4.16 6.36 2.10
CA ALA A 129 -4.83 7.12 3.16
C ALA A 129 -3.83 7.72 4.16
N ILE A 130 -2.71 7.05 4.45
CA ILE A 130 -1.64 7.54 5.32
C ILE A 130 -0.78 8.56 4.58
N LYS A 131 -0.28 8.21 3.39
CA LYS A 131 0.65 9.02 2.59
C LYS A 131 0.10 10.40 2.23
N TYR A 132 -1.19 10.46 1.90
CA TYR A 132 -1.85 11.71 1.49
C TYR A 132 -2.61 12.39 2.63
N ASN A 133 -2.52 11.85 3.84
CA ASN A 133 -3.09 12.50 5.03
C ASN A 133 -2.20 13.64 5.53
N LYS A 134 -2.75 14.45 6.43
CA LYS A 134 -2.01 15.44 7.20
C LYS A 134 -1.57 14.83 8.54
N HIS A 135 -0.49 15.31 9.10
CA HIS A 135 -0.07 14.98 10.45
C HIS A 135 -1.19 15.33 11.46
N GLY A 136 -1.49 14.44 12.40
CA GLY A 136 -2.62 14.59 13.31
C GLY A 136 -3.99 14.48 12.63
N GLY A 137 -4.05 13.86 11.44
CA GLY A 137 -5.30 13.62 10.71
C GLY A 137 -6.12 12.46 11.29
N ARG A 138 -7.10 12.00 10.51
CA ARG A 138 -7.96 10.86 10.87
C ARG A 138 -8.11 9.89 9.71
N ILE A 139 -8.20 8.61 10.03
CA ILE A 139 -8.57 7.52 9.12
C ILE A 139 -9.65 6.69 9.81
N ASP A 140 -10.77 6.48 9.12
CA ASP A 140 -11.84 5.57 9.54
C ASP A 140 -11.97 4.46 8.52
N THR A 141 -12.02 3.22 8.98
CA THR A 141 -12.31 2.07 8.13
C THR A 141 -13.66 1.47 8.48
N TYR A 142 -14.36 1.02 7.45
CA TYR A 142 -15.66 0.39 7.59
C TYR A 142 -15.66 -0.92 6.81
N VAL A 143 -16.03 -1.99 7.47
CA VAL A 143 -16.28 -3.30 6.86
C VAL A 143 -17.73 -3.67 7.11
N LYS A 144 -18.44 -3.98 6.03
CA LYS A 144 -19.86 -4.31 6.10
C LYS A 144 -20.16 -5.46 5.15
N GLU A 145 -20.88 -6.44 5.65
CA GLU A 145 -21.50 -7.46 4.81
C GLU A 145 -22.76 -6.86 4.15
N LEU A 146 -22.78 -6.86 2.83
CA LEU A 146 -23.88 -6.30 2.03
C LEU A 146 -24.96 -7.34 1.76
N SER A 147 -24.57 -8.58 1.44
CA SER A 147 -25.51 -9.67 1.12
C SER A 147 -24.82 -11.03 1.26
N PHE A 148 -25.65 -12.05 1.43
CA PHE A 148 -25.27 -13.46 1.35
C PHE A 148 -26.37 -14.23 0.62
N ASP A 149 -26.03 -14.99 -0.40
CA ASP A 149 -26.97 -15.76 -1.22
C ASP A 149 -27.02 -17.26 -0.89
N GLY A 150 -26.35 -17.67 0.19
CA GLY A 150 -26.21 -19.07 0.59
C GLY A 150 -24.89 -19.71 0.13
N MET A 151 -24.16 -19.07 -0.79
CA MET A 151 -22.88 -19.54 -1.31
C MET A 151 -21.82 -18.43 -1.31
N CYS A 152 -22.18 -17.24 -1.74
CA CYS A 152 -21.30 -16.08 -1.84
C CYS A 152 -21.76 -14.97 -0.89
N ALA A 153 -20.78 -14.37 -0.20
CA ALA A 153 -20.98 -13.15 0.58
C ALA A 153 -20.36 -11.95 -0.13
N ALA A 154 -21.09 -10.85 -0.19
CA ALA A 154 -20.58 -9.58 -0.69
C ALA A 154 -20.23 -8.67 0.48
N PHE A 155 -19.03 -8.08 0.44
CA PHE A 155 -18.57 -7.14 1.46
C PHE A 155 -18.20 -5.80 0.85
N GLU A 156 -18.46 -4.75 1.60
CA GLU A 156 -17.91 -3.41 1.37
C GLU A 156 -16.73 -3.20 2.33
N PHE A 157 -15.59 -2.80 1.78
CA PHE A 157 -14.47 -2.26 2.53
C PHE A 157 -14.26 -0.81 2.12
N ARG A 158 -14.43 0.12 3.07
CA ARG A 158 -14.32 1.55 2.84
C ARG A 158 -13.29 2.15 3.77
N ILE A 159 -12.41 3.00 3.22
CA ILE A 159 -11.49 3.85 3.97
C ILE A 159 -11.91 5.30 3.75
N ALA A 160 -12.01 6.06 4.83
CA ALA A 160 -12.23 7.50 4.81
C ALA A 160 -11.06 8.17 5.51
N ASP A 161 -10.44 9.15 4.88
CA ASP A 161 -9.31 9.92 5.41
C ASP A 161 -9.60 11.42 5.39
N THR A 162 -8.81 12.17 6.14
CA THR A 162 -8.88 13.64 6.21
C THR A 162 -7.75 14.33 5.44
N GLY A 163 -7.18 13.63 4.47
CA GLY A 163 -6.07 14.09 3.66
C GLY A 163 -6.45 15.16 2.64
N VAL A 164 -5.53 15.39 1.69
CA VAL A 164 -5.67 16.45 0.68
C VAL A 164 -6.79 16.18 -0.34
N GLY A 165 -7.34 14.96 -0.37
CA GLY A 165 -8.36 14.57 -1.33
C GLY A 165 -7.84 14.46 -2.76
N MET A 166 -8.77 14.21 -3.69
CA MET A 166 -8.52 14.11 -5.12
C MET A 166 -9.32 15.20 -5.84
N SER A 167 -8.67 15.90 -6.81
CA SER A 167 -9.39 16.87 -7.66
C SER A 167 -10.44 16.14 -8.50
N ARG A 168 -11.60 16.76 -8.66
CA ARG A 168 -12.59 16.32 -9.65
C ARG A 168 -12.14 16.93 -10.99
N GLU A 169 -11.44 16.17 -11.79
CA GLU A 169 -11.27 16.46 -13.22
C GLU A 169 -12.33 15.73 -14.04
#